data_8b5c927293b93836c90dc8a76d2c6d7a
#
_entry.id   8b5c927293b93836c90dc8a76d2c6d7a
#
_cell.length_a   1.000
_cell.length_b   1.000
_cell.length_c   1.000
_cell.angle_alpha   90.00
_cell.angle_beta   90.00
_cell.angle_gamma   90.00
#
_symmetry.space_group_name_H-M   'P 1'
#
loop_
_entity.id
_entity.type
_entity.pdbx_description
1 polymer ?
#
loop_
_entity_poly.entity_id
_entity_poly.type
_entity_poly.pdbx_seq_one_letter_code
_entity_poly.pdbx_strand_id
1 'polypeptide(L)'
;MRTDRFSYNADLHRLELGGFALFEGDLIEMCIFGYWIPGSLALDSSGWYLITPDQIGIRLREILVARVLPLHSASNGHAIQQ
;
A
#
# COMPACT_ATOMS: atom_id res chain seq x y z
N MET A 1 6.93 6.05 -11.54
CA MET A 1 5.97 5.59 -10.53
C MET A 1 5.50 6.77 -9.71
N ARG A 2 4.22 6.86 -9.51
CA ARG A 2 3.64 7.99 -8.80
C ARG A 2 3.69 7.79 -7.29
N THR A 3 4.07 8.85 -6.57
CA THR A 3 4.07 8.84 -5.11
C THR A 3 3.01 9.82 -4.60
N ASP A 4 2.43 9.51 -3.46
CA ASP A 4 1.43 10.38 -2.86
C ASP A 4 1.29 10.04 -1.38
N ARG A 5 0.43 10.76 -0.70
CA ARG A 5 0.12 10.51 0.70
C ARG A 5 -1.21 9.79 0.80
N PHE A 6 -1.37 9.06 1.90
CA PHE A 6 -2.64 8.40 2.18
C PHE A 6 -3.70 9.42 2.57
N SER A 7 -4.94 9.13 2.20
CA SER A 7 -6.09 9.85 2.69
C SER A 7 -7.23 8.86 2.90
N TYR A 8 -8.12 9.18 3.82
CA TYR A 8 -9.28 8.34 4.08
C TYR A 8 -10.54 9.08 3.63
N ASN A 9 -11.28 8.47 2.74
CA ASN A 9 -12.54 9.01 2.25
C ASN A 9 -13.67 8.49 3.13
N ALA A 10 -14.14 9.30 4.07
CA ALA A 10 -15.14 8.87 5.04
C ALA A 10 -16.49 8.60 4.39
N ASP A 11 -16.83 9.33 3.33
CA ASP A 11 -18.12 9.13 2.65
C ASP A 11 -18.19 7.78 1.97
N LEU A 12 -17.09 7.29 1.46
CA LEU A 12 -17.02 6.02 0.76
C LEU A 12 -16.40 4.92 1.60
N HIS A 13 -16.01 5.25 2.84
CA HIS A 13 -15.39 4.29 3.77
C HIS A 13 -14.20 3.58 3.15
N ARG A 14 -13.30 4.34 2.50
CA ARG A 14 -12.17 3.71 1.84
C ARG A 14 -10.90 4.52 2.00
N LEU A 15 -9.78 3.79 2.00
CA LEU A 15 -8.46 4.37 1.98
C LEU A 15 -8.10 4.70 0.53
N GLU A 16 -7.43 5.83 0.34
CA GLU A 16 -7.02 6.28 -1.00
C GLU A 16 -5.57 6.69 -1.00
N LEU A 17 -4.95 6.55 -2.15
CA LEU A 17 -3.60 7.01 -2.40
C LEU A 17 -3.59 7.76 -3.73
N GLY A 18 -3.44 9.09 -3.67
CA GLY A 18 -3.45 9.91 -4.87
C GLY A 18 -4.74 9.80 -5.68
N GLY A 19 -5.88 9.63 -5.01
CA GLY A 19 -7.17 9.49 -5.67
C GLY A 19 -7.54 8.06 -6.07
N PHE A 20 -6.63 7.11 -5.89
CA PHE A 20 -6.91 5.71 -6.18
C PHE A 20 -7.35 4.98 -4.92
N ALA A 21 -8.43 4.22 -5.02
CA ALA A 21 -8.89 3.40 -3.90
C ALA A 21 -7.90 2.27 -3.63
N LEU A 22 -7.65 2.02 -2.35
CA LEU A 22 -6.80 0.92 -1.90
C LEU A 22 -7.66 -0.12 -1.18
N PHE A 23 -7.28 -1.37 -1.33
CA PHE A 23 -8.01 -2.50 -0.75
C PHE A 23 -7.05 -3.41 0.02
N GLU A 24 -7.61 -4.21 0.92
CA GLU A 24 -6.81 -5.21 1.61
C GLU A 24 -6.12 -6.12 0.61
N GLY A 25 -4.85 -6.39 0.85
CA GLY A 25 -4.05 -7.22 -0.04
C GLY A 25 -3.29 -6.45 -1.11
N ASP A 26 -3.60 -5.18 -1.31
CA ASP A 26 -2.87 -4.38 -2.30
C ASP A 26 -1.40 -4.26 -1.92
N LEU A 27 -0.53 -4.36 -2.92
CA LEU A 27 0.91 -4.25 -2.72
C LEU A 27 1.33 -2.80 -2.92
N ILE A 28 1.98 -2.25 -1.91
CA ILE A 28 2.47 -0.88 -1.96
C ILE A 28 3.84 -0.80 -1.32
N GLU A 29 4.49 0.34 -1.50
CA GLU A 29 5.69 0.68 -0.75
C GLU A 29 5.46 1.98 0.00
N MET A 30 5.89 2.03 1.26
CA MET A 30 5.84 3.25 2.05
C MET A 30 7.24 3.78 2.27
N CYS A 31 7.38 5.09 2.21
CA CYS A 31 8.66 5.74 2.52
C CYS A 31 8.74 6.03 4.02
N ILE A 32 9.64 5.35 4.70
CA ILE A 32 9.83 5.50 6.15
C ILE A 32 11.31 5.78 6.38
N PHE A 33 11.60 6.93 6.94
CA PHE A 33 12.98 7.38 7.18
C PHE A 33 13.84 7.30 5.92
N GLY A 34 13.26 7.66 4.78
CA GLY A 34 13.99 7.66 3.51
C GLY A 34 14.09 6.30 2.82
N TYR A 35 13.53 5.26 3.42
CA TYR A 35 13.54 3.92 2.83
C TYR A 35 12.18 3.55 2.30
N TRP A 36 12.16 2.95 1.13
CA TRP A 36 10.92 2.41 0.55
C TRP A 36 10.72 0.99 1.06
N ILE A 37 9.70 0.81 1.88
CA ILE A 37 9.42 -0.47 2.53
C ILE A 37 8.21 -1.10 1.86
N PRO A 38 8.38 -2.25 1.19
CA PRO A 38 7.27 -2.92 0.52
C PRO A 38 6.43 -3.74 1.49
N GLY A 39 5.19 -3.95 1.11
CA GLY A 39 4.30 -4.81 1.89
C GLY A 39 2.92 -4.85 1.29
N SER A 40 2.03 -5.55 1.97
CA SER A 40 0.63 -5.62 1.58
C SER A 40 -0.24 -4.93 2.63
N LEU A 41 -1.34 -4.35 2.16
CA LEU A 41 -2.27 -3.66 3.04
C LEU A 41 -3.15 -4.64 3.78
N ALA A 42 -3.39 -4.36 5.05
CA ALA A 42 -4.29 -5.13 5.88
C ALA A 42 -5.10 -4.17 6.74
N LEU A 43 -6.17 -4.67 7.31
CA LEU A 43 -7.10 -3.88 8.11
C LEU A 43 -7.49 -4.67 9.35
N ASP A 44 -7.42 -4.02 10.50
CA ASP A 44 -7.92 -4.61 11.74
C ASP A 44 -8.84 -3.62 12.45
N SER A 45 -9.22 -3.91 13.68
CA SER A 45 -10.13 -3.05 14.43
C SER A 45 -9.53 -1.68 14.75
N SER A 46 -8.22 -1.54 14.67
CA SER A 46 -7.53 -0.28 14.92
C SER A 46 -7.22 0.50 13.64
N GLY A 47 -7.56 -0.05 12.48
CA GLY A 47 -7.37 0.62 11.20
C GLY A 47 -6.44 -0.09 10.25
N TRP A 48 -5.94 0.66 9.29
CA TRP A 48 -5.09 0.12 8.23
C TRP A 48 -3.63 0.01 8.67
N TYR A 49 -2.96 -1.02 8.17
CA TYR A 49 -1.53 -1.21 8.40
C TYR A 49 -0.90 -1.94 7.22
N LEU A 50 0.42 -1.86 7.15
CA LEU A 50 1.21 -2.56 6.13
C LEU A 50 1.85 -3.77 6.77
N ILE A 51 1.75 -4.92 6.10
CA ILE A 51 2.47 -6.13 6.53
C ILE A 51 3.67 -6.30 5.60
N THR A 52 4.87 -6.23 6.17
CA THR A 52 6.10 -6.41 5.40
C THR A 52 6.32 -7.90 5.11
N PRO A 53 7.24 -8.23 4.17
CA PRO A 53 7.57 -9.64 3.93
C PRO A 53 8.07 -10.38 5.17
N ASP A 54 8.64 -9.65 6.12
CA ASP A 54 9.11 -10.23 7.38
C ASP A 54 8.02 -10.36 8.43
N GLN A 55 6.75 -10.11 8.04
CA GLN A 55 5.59 -10.21 8.93
C GLN A 55 5.56 -9.14 10.01
N ILE A 56 6.13 -7.99 9.73
CA ILE A 56 6.08 -6.85 10.64
C ILE A 56 4.95 -5.93 10.21
N GLY A 57 4.09 -5.56 11.17
CA GLY A 57 3.00 -4.64 10.91
C GLY A 57 3.42 -3.20 11.14
N ILE A 58 3.12 -2.32 10.18
CA ILE A 58 3.41 -0.90 10.28
C ILE A 58 2.12 -0.14 10.10
N ARG A 59 1.70 0.57 11.15
CA ARG A 59 0.45 1.33 11.12
C ARG A 59 0.55 2.48 10.13
N LEU A 60 -0.47 2.65 9.29
CA LEU A 60 -0.49 3.73 8.31
C LEU A 60 -0.78 5.07 8.98
N ARG A 61 -0.14 6.12 8.45
CA ARG A 61 -0.39 7.49 8.84
C ARG A 61 -0.51 8.34 7.59
N GLU A 62 -1.37 9.34 7.63
CA GLU A 62 -1.62 10.20 6.46
C GLU A 62 -0.40 10.98 6.01
N ILE A 63 0.53 11.23 6.91
CA ILE A 63 1.74 11.97 6.55
C ILE A 63 2.75 11.13 5.79
N LEU A 64 2.58 9.80 5.78
CA LEU A 64 3.53 8.93 5.09
C LEU A 64 3.27 8.96 3.59
N VAL A 65 4.36 8.98 2.83
CA VAL A 65 4.32 8.92 1.38
C VAL A 65 4.41 7.48 0.95
N ALA A 66 3.61 7.11 -0.04
CA ALA A 66 3.58 5.74 -0.53
C ALA A 66 3.43 5.72 -2.05
N ARG A 67 3.60 4.55 -2.62
CA ARG A 67 3.38 4.33 -4.05
C ARG A 67 2.88 2.91 -4.27
N VAL A 68 2.04 2.74 -5.27
CA VAL A 68 1.50 1.43 -5.62
C VAL A 68 2.53 0.69 -6.46
N LEU A 69 2.78 -0.57 -6.10
CA LEU A 69 3.68 -1.39 -6.88
C LEU A 69 3.00 -1.80 -8.19
N PRO A 70 3.75 -1.80 -9.30
CA PRO A 70 3.17 -2.19 -10.59
C PRO A 70 2.93 -3.69 -10.66
N LEU A 71 1.70 -4.10 -10.42
CA LEU A 71 1.35 -5.52 -10.38
C LEU A 71 1.52 -6.22 -11.71
N HIS A 72 1.34 -5.50 -12.80
CA HIS A 72 1.51 -6.07 -14.11
C HIS A 72 2.93 -6.55 -14.35
N SER A 73 3.87 -6.01 -13.60
CA SER A 73 5.25 -6.47 -13.67
C SER A 73 5.41 -7.78 -12.95
N ALA A 74 4.49 -8.09 -12.10
CA ALA A 74 4.53 -9.34 -11.36
C ALA A 74 3.79 -10.42 -12.10
N SER A 75 2.99 -10.04 -12.90
CA SER A 75 2.21 -11.02 -13.59
C SER A 75 2.72 -11.23 -14.98
N ASN A 76 2.97 -10.44 -14.56
CA ASN A 76 3.12 -10.87 -15.35
C ASN A 76 3.39 -11.44 -15.63
N GLY A 77 3.60 -11.38 -15.43
CA GLY A 77 4.00 -12.05 -15.67
C GLY A 77 4.04 -12.47 -15.72
N HIS A 78 4.28 -12.44 -15.51
CA HIS A 78 4.42 -13.08 -15.81
C HIS A 78 4.47 -13.61 -15.84
N ALA A 79 4.37 -13.67 -15.69
CA ALA A 79 4.53 -14.36 -15.94
C ALA A 79 4.65 -14.84 -16.14
N ILE A 80 4.80 -14.83 -15.98
CA ILE A 80 4.98 -15.41 -16.35
C ILE A 80 5.04 -15.94 -16.46
N GLN A 81 5.19 -15.93 -16.24
CA GLN A 81 5.30 -16.47 -16.49
C GLN A 81 5.24 -17.00 -16.48
N GLN A 82 5.40 -16.97 -16.30
CA GLN A 82 5.40 -17.54 -16.54
C GLN A 82 5.47 -17.92 -16.69
#